data_0cb5c7fd0003b4d611263d60d3429aaf
#
_entry.id   0cb5c7fd0003b4d611263d60d3429aaf
#
_cell.length_a   1.000
_cell.length_b   1.000
_cell.length_c   1.000
_cell.angle_alpha   90.00
_cell.angle_beta   90.00
_cell.angle_gamma   90.00
#
_symmetry.space_group_name_H-M   'P 1'
#
loop_
_entity.id
_entity.type
_entity.pdbx_description
1 polymer ?
#
loop_
_entity_poly.entity_id
_entity_poly.type
_entity_poly.pdbx_seq_one_letter_code
_entity_poly.pdbx_strand_id
1 'polypeptide(L)'
;MYRVFTPLAAIAALALVTTSAGAQDKLKIGIVATLSGPPAVLGQQLRNGFQLAVKDLGGKLGGREVEIIVQDDELKPDIAVTKVKALIERDKVDFVVGPVFSNVLQAIFKPVTDAGIILISPNAGTSNFAGKECNANFFVTSYQNDQAFGVAGKYAQDAGLKKVFLIAPNYQAGRDSLAGFKSFFKGEIVDEIFVPLGQLDYSAELSKIATAKPDAIYVFLPGGMGINFVKQFRQAGLADKLVFLSAFTVDESTLPAQQDAALGFFAGANWAPNLDTPQNKKFVAGYEKEFGAVPATYAFQSYDAALLIDGALKLTKGSTADKNALRAALKKANFTSLRGGFKFNTNNYPIQDFYLVKVAKRADGKYQTEIAKKVFSNDADIHAKNCPMK
;
A
#
# COMPACT_ATOMS: atom_id res chain seq x y z
N MET A 1 9.06 -64.56 -72.33
CA MET A 1 8.10 -64.17 -71.27
C MET A 1 8.88 -63.59 -70.12
N TYR A 2 8.99 -62.26 -70.03
CA TYR A 2 9.61 -61.59 -68.91
C TYR A 2 8.54 -60.77 -68.23
N ARG A 3 8.27 -61.10 -66.94
CA ARG A 3 7.37 -60.31 -66.08
C ARG A 3 8.18 -59.24 -65.33
N VAL A 4 7.86 -58.01 -65.61
CA VAL A 4 8.39 -56.83 -64.90
C VAL A 4 7.55 -56.61 -63.62
N PHE A 5 8.18 -56.66 -62.47
CA PHE A 5 7.57 -56.27 -61.19
C PHE A 5 7.91 -54.79 -60.88
N THR A 6 6.91 -53.92 -60.80
CA THR A 6 7.03 -52.55 -60.36
C THR A 6 6.80 -52.51 -58.88
N PRO A 7 7.67 -51.87 -58.01
CA PRO A 7 7.38 -51.69 -56.63
C PRO A 7 6.55 -50.39 -56.42
N LEU A 8 5.41 -50.51 -55.78
CA LEU A 8 4.62 -49.35 -55.23
C LEU A 8 5.37 -48.74 -54.02
N ALA A 9 5.84 -47.51 -54.19
CA ALA A 9 6.33 -46.70 -53.05
C ALA A 9 5.15 -46.05 -52.31
N ALA A 10 4.90 -46.50 -51.11
CA ALA A 10 3.92 -45.87 -50.20
C ALA A 10 4.59 -44.64 -49.56
N ILE A 11 4.16 -43.45 -49.94
CA ILE A 11 4.54 -42.17 -49.30
C ILE A 11 3.65 -41.98 -48.08
N ALA A 12 4.19 -42.21 -46.87
CA ALA A 12 3.54 -41.83 -45.60
C ALA A 12 3.68 -40.33 -45.38
N ALA A 13 2.59 -39.59 -45.58
CA ALA A 13 2.53 -38.18 -45.24
C ALA A 13 2.42 -38.02 -43.70
N LEU A 14 3.50 -37.62 -43.06
CA LEU A 14 3.53 -37.23 -41.66
C LEU A 14 2.88 -35.85 -41.52
N ALA A 15 1.61 -35.79 -41.12
CA ALA A 15 0.94 -34.54 -40.77
C ALA A 15 1.55 -33.98 -39.47
N LEU A 16 2.42 -32.98 -39.57
CA LEU A 16 2.83 -32.15 -38.43
C LEU A 16 1.60 -31.34 -37.97
N VAL A 17 0.95 -31.81 -36.92
CA VAL A 17 -0.02 -31.01 -36.18
C VAL A 17 0.80 -29.95 -35.42
N THR A 18 1.00 -28.79 -36.01
CA THR A 18 1.46 -27.61 -35.28
C THR A 18 0.32 -27.16 -34.37
N THR A 19 0.34 -27.58 -33.10
CA THR A 19 -0.45 -26.91 -32.06
C THR A 19 0.07 -25.49 -31.97
N SER A 20 -0.60 -24.56 -32.64
CA SER A 20 -0.46 -23.14 -32.32
C SER A 20 -0.83 -22.97 -30.86
N ALA A 21 0.16 -22.87 -29.98
CA ALA A 21 -0.04 -22.33 -28.64
C ALA A 21 -0.62 -20.93 -28.88
N GLY A 22 -1.93 -20.80 -28.80
CA GLY A 22 -2.60 -19.50 -28.85
C GLY A 22 -1.91 -18.59 -27.86
N ALA A 23 -1.35 -17.49 -28.32
CA ALA A 23 -0.78 -16.48 -27.44
C ALA A 23 -1.87 -16.11 -26.43
N GLN A 24 -1.65 -16.50 -25.19
CA GLN A 24 -2.59 -16.12 -24.12
C GLN A 24 -2.63 -14.60 -24.05
N ASP A 25 -3.81 -14.00 -24.08
CA ASP A 25 -3.97 -12.55 -23.99
C ASP A 25 -3.21 -11.97 -22.81
N LYS A 26 -2.61 -10.78 -22.98
CA LYS A 26 -1.89 -10.10 -21.91
C LYS A 26 -2.77 -9.92 -20.70
N LEU A 27 -2.18 -10.08 -19.53
CA LEU A 27 -2.82 -9.73 -18.26
C LEU A 27 -2.85 -8.21 -18.12
N LYS A 28 -4.03 -7.62 -18.07
CA LYS A 28 -4.19 -6.17 -17.97
C LYS A 28 -4.42 -5.75 -16.53
N ILE A 29 -3.53 -4.89 -16.03
CA ILE A 29 -3.60 -4.34 -14.66
C ILE A 29 -3.84 -2.84 -14.74
N GLY A 30 -4.98 -2.38 -14.22
CA GLY A 30 -5.24 -0.95 -14.04
C GLY A 30 -4.66 -0.47 -12.71
N ILE A 31 -3.72 0.49 -12.74
CA ILE A 31 -3.22 1.14 -11.52
C ILE A 31 -3.89 2.49 -11.39
N VAL A 32 -4.58 2.74 -10.27
CA VAL A 32 -5.17 4.03 -9.92
C VAL A 32 -4.38 4.60 -8.75
N ALA A 33 -3.73 5.75 -8.93
CA ALA A 33 -2.91 6.38 -7.91
C ALA A 33 -2.87 7.90 -8.09
N THR A 34 -2.65 8.64 -7.01
CA THR A 34 -2.46 10.09 -7.06
C THR A 34 -1.04 10.39 -7.55
N LEU A 35 -0.90 10.86 -8.79
CA LEU A 35 0.40 11.08 -9.44
C LEU A 35 0.70 12.55 -9.71
N SER A 36 -0.24 13.44 -9.41
CA SER A 36 -0.10 14.89 -9.55
C SER A 36 -0.31 15.63 -8.22
N GLY A 37 0.13 16.90 -8.18
CA GLY A 37 0.04 17.75 -7.00
C GLY A 37 0.96 17.36 -5.84
N PRO A 38 0.80 18.00 -4.66
CA PRO A 38 1.67 17.78 -3.50
C PRO A 38 1.76 16.34 -2.97
N PRO A 39 0.73 15.47 -3.09
CA PRO A 39 0.79 14.08 -2.67
C PRO A 39 1.36 13.12 -3.72
N ALA A 40 1.77 13.57 -4.90
CA ALA A 40 2.20 12.74 -6.02
C ALA A 40 3.33 11.74 -5.67
N VAL A 41 4.21 12.11 -4.74
CA VAL A 41 5.31 11.24 -4.28
C VAL A 41 4.82 9.88 -3.76
N LEU A 42 3.61 9.82 -3.17
CA LEU A 42 3.02 8.59 -2.64
C LEU A 42 2.58 7.65 -3.77
N GLY A 43 1.87 8.20 -4.76
CA GLY A 43 1.42 7.45 -5.94
C GLY A 43 2.58 6.99 -6.82
N GLN A 44 3.64 7.79 -6.93
CA GLN A 44 4.86 7.41 -7.63
C GLN A 44 5.52 6.19 -6.97
N GLN A 45 5.63 6.17 -5.65
CA GLN A 45 6.15 5.02 -4.90
C GLN A 45 5.29 3.77 -5.13
N LEU A 46 3.96 3.89 -5.07
CA LEU A 46 3.03 2.79 -5.33
C LEU A 46 3.23 2.23 -6.75
N ARG A 47 3.17 3.08 -7.78
CA ARG A 47 3.39 2.68 -9.18
C ARG A 47 4.75 2.00 -9.36
N ASN A 48 5.81 2.61 -8.85
CA ASN A 48 7.18 2.13 -9.02
C ASN A 48 7.38 0.77 -8.34
N GLY A 49 6.82 0.56 -7.16
CA GLY A 49 6.87 -0.74 -6.46
C GLY A 49 6.23 -1.86 -7.27
N PHE A 50 5.04 -1.63 -7.84
CA PHE A 50 4.36 -2.61 -8.69
C PHE A 50 5.17 -2.91 -9.96
N GLN A 51 5.64 -1.87 -10.63
CA GLN A 51 6.43 -2.02 -11.86
C GLN A 51 7.74 -2.77 -11.60
N LEU A 52 8.42 -2.51 -10.48
CA LEU A 52 9.63 -3.24 -10.11
C LEU A 52 9.34 -4.73 -9.90
N ALA A 53 8.24 -5.08 -9.20
CA ALA A 53 7.87 -6.47 -9.01
C ALA A 53 7.62 -7.19 -10.34
N VAL A 54 6.88 -6.57 -11.25
CA VAL A 54 6.64 -7.12 -12.60
C VAL A 54 7.95 -7.28 -13.36
N LYS A 55 8.87 -6.32 -13.29
CA LYS A 55 10.21 -6.39 -13.89
C LYS A 55 11.03 -7.56 -13.32
N ASP A 56 11.05 -7.69 -11.98
CA ASP A 56 11.79 -8.75 -11.28
C ASP A 56 11.24 -10.16 -11.59
N LEU A 57 9.96 -10.24 -11.96
CA LEU A 57 9.29 -11.46 -12.43
C LEU A 57 9.37 -11.66 -13.96
N GLY A 58 10.24 -10.91 -14.64
CA GLY A 58 10.48 -11.05 -16.09
C GLY A 58 9.34 -10.55 -16.97
N GLY A 59 8.58 -9.55 -16.52
CA GLY A 59 7.46 -8.96 -17.26
C GLY A 59 6.18 -9.78 -17.22
N LYS A 60 6.10 -10.80 -16.35
CA LYS A 60 4.99 -11.75 -16.30
C LYS A 60 4.45 -11.93 -14.88
N LEU A 61 3.13 -12.16 -14.79
CA LEU A 61 2.47 -12.63 -13.56
C LEU A 61 1.68 -13.91 -13.89
N GLY A 62 1.89 -14.96 -13.09
CA GLY A 62 1.28 -16.27 -13.34
C GLY A 62 1.57 -16.86 -14.72
N GLY A 63 2.70 -16.49 -15.33
CA GLY A 63 3.11 -16.92 -16.67
C GLY A 63 2.56 -16.06 -17.82
N ARG A 64 1.63 -15.12 -17.58
CA ARG A 64 1.08 -14.18 -18.58
C ARG A 64 1.92 -12.91 -18.67
N GLU A 65 2.16 -12.41 -19.87
CA GLU A 65 2.73 -11.07 -20.08
C GLU A 65 1.80 -10.01 -19.49
N VAL A 66 2.38 -8.99 -18.85
CA VAL A 66 1.62 -7.93 -18.15
C VAL A 66 1.57 -6.67 -19.00
N GLU A 67 0.37 -6.10 -19.10
CA GLU A 67 0.13 -4.73 -19.56
C GLU A 67 -0.35 -3.90 -18.38
N ILE A 68 0.41 -2.86 -18.01
CA ILE A 68 0.07 -1.95 -16.92
C ILE A 68 -0.53 -0.66 -17.49
N ILE A 69 -1.77 -0.33 -17.11
CA ILE A 69 -2.46 0.88 -17.50
C ILE A 69 -2.58 1.78 -16.27
N VAL A 70 -1.83 2.89 -16.26
CA VAL A 70 -1.75 3.79 -15.10
C VAL A 70 -2.72 4.96 -15.29
N GLN A 71 -3.50 5.27 -14.23
CA GLN A 71 -4.43 6.38 -14.17
C GLN A 71 -4.13 7.26 -12.96
N ASP A 72 -3.99 8.56 -13.22
CA ASP A 72 -3.89 9.57 -12.17
C ASP A 72 -5.29 9.93 -11.66
N ASP A 73 -5.54 9.74 -10.37
CA ASP A 73 -6.80 10.11 -9.71
C ASP A 73 -6.84 11.59 -9.26
N GLU A 74 -5.71 12.30 -9.35
CA GLU A 74 -5.56 13.70 -8.95
C GLU A 74 -6.03 14.01 -7.51
N LEU A 75 -6.10 12.99 -6.65
CA LEU A 75 -6.73 13.06 -5.31
C LEU A 75 -8.22 13.45 -5.37
N LYS A 76 -8.88 13.30 -6.52
CA LYS A 76 -10.28 13.66 -6.75
C LYS A 76 -11.14 12.42 -6.95
N PRO A 77 -12.10 12.14 -6.05
CA PRO A 77 -12.95 10.95 -6.12
C PRO A 77 -13.74 10.81 -7.43
N ASP A 78 -14.27 11.90 -7.97
CA ASP A 78 -15.02 11.95 -9.22
C ASP A 78 -14.17 11.62 -10.45
N ILE A 79 -12.94 12.14 -10.50
CA ILE A 79 -11.95 11.78 -11.52
C ILE A 79 -11.59 10.29 -11.42
N ALA A 80 -11.33 9.81 -10.23
CA ALA A 80 -11.02 8.40 -10.00
C ALA A 80 -12.15 7.47 -10.49
N VAL A 81 -13.41 7.80 -10.23
CA VAL A 81 -14.56 7.03 -10.74
C VAL A 81 -14.58 7.01 -12.27
N THR A 82 -14.34 8.15 -12.91
CA THR A 82 -14.29 8.25 -14.39
C THR A 82 -13.15 7.38 -14.95
N LYS A 83 -11.96 7.45 -14.34
CA LYS A 83 -10.79 6.65 -14.75
C LYS A 83 -11.02 5.16 -14.58
N VAL A 84 -11.61 4.75 -13.46
CA VAL A 84 -11.92 3.33 -13.18
C VAL A 84 -12.96 2.79 -14.17
N LYS A 85 -14.01 3.55 -14.50
CA LYS A 85 -14.97 3.15 -15.54
C LYS A 85 -14.28 2.90 -16.89
N ALA A 86 -13.36 3.78 -17.29
CA ALA A 86 -12.59 3.58 -18.51
C ALA A 86 -11.72 2.30 -18.46
N LEU A 87 -11.05 2.02 -17.33
CA LEU A 87 -10.30 0.78 -17.13
C LEU A 87 -11.20 -0.46 -17.27
N ILE A 88 -12.41 -0.42 -16.74
CA ILE A 88 -13.36 -1.55 -16.78
C ILE A 88 -13.99 -1.70 -18.17
N GLU A 89 -14.55 -0.63 -18.72
CA GLU A 89 -15.41 -0.69 -19.91
C GLU A 89 -14.63 -0.68 -21.22
N ARG A 90 -13.61 0.18 -21.33
CA ARG A 90 -12.79 0.33 -22.53
C ARG A 90 -11.59 -0.63 -22.53
N ASP A 91 -10.80 -0.59 -21.44
CA ASP A 91 -9.52 -1.27 -21.38
C ASP A 91 -9.65 -2.76 -20.99
N LYS A 92 -10.79 -3.13 -20.36
CA LYS A 92 -11.10 -4.52 -19.95
C LYS A 92 -10.03 -5.10 -19.04
N VAL A 93 -9.66 -4.38 -17.99
CA VAL A 93 -8.63 -4.83 -17.06
C VAL A 93 -9.05 -6.07 -16.26
N ASP A 94 -8.10 -6.95 -15.98
CA ASP A 94 -8.30 -8.15 -15.15
C ASP A 94 -8.35 -7.80 -13.65
N PHE A 95 -7.54 -6.79 -13.25
CA PHE A 95 -7.41 -6.30 -11.87
C PHE A 95 -7.34 -4.78 -11.85
N VAL A 96 -7.82 -4.20 -10.76
CA VAL A 96 -7.53 -2.81 -10.37
C VAL A 96 -6.66 -2.82 -9.13
N VAL A 97 -5.53 -2.10 -9.16
CA VAL A 97 -4.58 -1.93 -8.06
C VAL A 97 -4.55 -0.47 -7.65
N GLY A 98 -4.70 -0.19 -6.38
CA GLY A 98 -4.81 1.17 -5.83
C GLY A 98 -6.03 1.29 -4.90
N PRO A 99 -6.33 2.50 -4.47
CA PRO A 99 -5.59 3.76 -4.57
C PRO A 99 -4.66 4.01 -3.36
N VAL A 100 -4.09 5.23 -3.30
CA VAL A 100 -3.35 5.69 -2.12
C VAL A 100 -4.31 6.18 -1.04
N PHE A 101 -5.30 6.99 -1.40
CA PHE A 101 -6.15 7.72 -0.45
C PHE A 101 -7.51 7.06 -0.20
N SER A 102 -7.95 7.09 1.06
CA SER A 102 -9.19 6.44 1.49
C SER A 102 -10.46 7.05 0.90
N ASN A 103 -10.50 8.37 0.64
CA ASN A 103 -11.64 9.01 -0.04
C ASN A 103 -11.77 8.57 -1.50
N VAL A 104 -10.65 8.34 -2.17
CA VAL A 104 -10.61 7.76 -3.52
C VAL A 104 -11.07 6.30 -3.49
N LEU A 105 -10.55 5.50 -2.52
CA LEU A 105 -11.00 4.12 -2.34
C LEU A 105 -12.52 4.02 -2.14
N GLN A 106 -13.08 4.86 -1.28
CA GLN A 106 -14.53 4.89 -1.04
C GLN A 106 -15.34 5.14 -2.30
N ALA A 107 -14.84 5.99 -3.21
CA ALA A 107 -15.52 6.31 -4.45
C ALA A 107 -15.45 5.18 -5.50
N ILE A 108 -14.29 4.53 -5.64
CA ILE A 108 -14.07 3.49 -6.68
C ILE A 108 -14.47 2.09 -6.23
N PHE A 109 -14.66 1.85 -4.93
CA PHE A 109 -14.92 0.53 -4.36
C PHE A 109 -16.10 -0.18 -5.03
N LYS A 110 -17.29 0.42 -4.97
CA LYS A 110 -18.48 -0.17 -5.59
C LYS A 110 -18.36 -0.29 -7.12
N PRO A 111 -17.98 0.75 -7.87
CA PRO A 111 -17.80 0.61 -9.32
C PRO A 111 -16.91 -0.57 -9.75
N VAL A 112 -15.83 -0.84 -9.02
CA VAL A 112 -14.92 -1.95 -9.35
C VAL A 112 -15.49 -3.29 -8.92
N THR A 113 -15.95 -3.40 -7.66
CA THR A 113 -16.40 -4.68 -7.08
C THR A 113 -17.72 -5.16 -7.69
N ASP A 114 -18.65 -4.26 -8.00
CA ASP A 114 -19.93 -4.58 -8.64
C ASP A 114 -19.74 -5.02 -10.11
N ALA A 115 -18.68 -4.54 -10.79
CA ALA A 115 -18.28 -5.05 -12.11
C ALA A 115 -17.62 -6.45 -12.05
N GLY A 116 -17.47 -7.04 -10.86
CA GLY A 116 -16.83 -8.35 -10.69
C GLY A 116 -15.30 -8.32 -10.85
N ILE A 117 -14.69 -7.14 -10.89
CA ILE A 117 -13.23 -6.96 -10.97
C ILE A 117 -12.63 -7.05 -9.57
N ILE A 118 -11.49 -7.73 -9.45
CA ILE A 118 -10.74 -7.75 -8.20
C ILE A 118 -10.04 -6.41 -7.98
N LEU A 119 -10.34 -5.77 -6.84
CA LEU A 119 -9.69 -4.56 -6.37
C LEU A 119 -8.64 -4.95 -5.31
N ILE A 120 -7.38 -4.64 -5.56
CA ILE A 120 -6.31 -4.82 -4.57
C ILE A 120 -5.85 -3.45 -4.10
N SER A 121 -6.06 -3.14 -2.83
CA SER A 121 -5.57 -1.90 -2.23
C SER A 121 -4.19 -2.12 -1.59
N PRO A 122 -3.14 -1.52 -2.16
CA PRO A 122 -1.80 -1.57 -1.57
C PRO A 122 -1.55 -0.45 -0.56
N ASN A 123 -2.54 0.38 -0.23
CA ASN A 123 -2.40 1.39 0.81
C ASN A 123 -3.69 1.69 1.56
N ALA A 124 -4.71 2.23 0.92
CA ALA A 124 -5.95 2.63 1.60
C ALA A 124 -6.65 1.43 2.25
N GLY A 125 -6.71 1.41 3.59
CA GLY A 125 -7.24 0.30 4.39
C GLY A 125 -8.35 0.74 5.35
N THR A 126 -9.44 1.34 4.82
CA THR A 126 -10.51 1.97 5.59
C THR A 126 -11.26 1.00 6.50
N SER A 127 -11.68 1.47 7.67
CA SER A 127 -12.40 0.70 8.69
C SER A 127 -13.76 0.17 8.21
N ASN A 128 -14.48 0.93 7.37
CA ASN A 128 -15.78 0.50 6.85
C ASN A 128 -15.70 -0.75 5.95
N PHE A 129 -14.71 -0.82 5.05
CA PHE A 129 -14.51 -1.98 4.17
C PHE A 129 -13.82 -3.17 4.86
N ALA A 130 -13.27 -2.96 6.05
CA ALA A 130 -12.79 -4.04 6.91
C ALA A 130 -13.93 -4.72 7.68
N GLY A 131 -15.06 -4.01 7.89
CA GLY A 131 -16.23 -4.45 8.65
C GLY A 131 -17.43 -4.84 7.79
N LYS A 132 -18.56 -4.21 8.04
CA LYS A 132 -19.87 -4.57 7.46
C LYS A 132 -19.93 -4.46 5.93
N GLU A 133 -19.10 -3.62 5.33
CA GLU A 133 -19.05 -3.40 3.88
C GLU A 133 -17.94 -4.20 3.19
N CYS A 134 -17.38 -5.22 3.87
CA CYS A 134 -16.36 -6.07 3.25
C CYS A 134 -16.90 -6.79 2.00
N ASN A 135 -16.02 -7.03 1.03
CA ASN A 135 -16.40 -7.59 -0.26
C ASN A 135 -15.39 -8.65 -0.72
N ALA A 136 -15.90 -9.74 -1.28
CA ALA A 136 -15.08 -10.86 -1.74
C ALA A 136 -14.14 -10.50 -2.90
N ASN A 137 -14.42 -9.41 -3.64
CA ASN A 137 -13.56 -8.89 -4.71
C ASN A 137 -12.55 -7.84 -4.20
N PHE A 138 -12.45 -7.60 -2.89
CA PHE A 138 -11.55 -6.61 -2.31
C PHE A 138 -10.47 -7.29 -1.46
N PHE A 139 -9.21 -6.97 -1.73
CA PHE A 139 -8.04 -7.48 -1.00
C PHE A 139 -7.13 -6.31 -0.63
N VAL A 140 -6.47 -6.40 0.51
CA VAL A 140 -5.56 -5.37 1.03
C VAL A 140 -4.18 -5.97 1.26
N THR A 141 -3.15 -5.39 0.67
CA THR A 141 -1.75 -5.80 0.92
C THR A 141 -1.02 -4.87 1.88
N SER A 142 -1.68 -3.82 2.31
CA SER A 142 -1.16 -2.83 3.27
C SER A 142 -1.48 -3.20 4.73
N TYR A 143 -2.56 -2.65 5.26
CA TYR A 143 -3.00 -2.76 6.65
C TYR A 143 -4.48 -2.31 6.75
N GLN A 144 -5.11 -2.57 7.89
CA GLN A 144 -6.31 -1.83 8.27
C GLN A 144 -5.87 -0.54 8.98
N ASN A 145 -6.48 0.60 8.65
CA ASN A 145 -5.99 1.92 9.05
C ASN A 145 -5.69 2.03 10.57
N ASP A 146 -6.60 1.59 11.45
CA ASP A 146 -6.47 1.76 12.89
C ASP A 146 -5.18 1.11 13.45
N GLN A 147 -4.68 0.05 12.83
CA GLN A 147 -3.56 -0.74 13.33
C GLN A 147 -2.25 0.06 13.36
N ALA A 148 -1.84 0.66 12.23
CA ALA A 148 -0.61 1.44 12.16
C ALA A 148 -0.69 2.69 13.05
N PHE A 149 -1.86 3.30 13.13
CA PHE A 149 -2.12 4.49 13.95
C PHE A 149 -2.11 4.17 15.45
N GLY A 150 -2.60 2.98 15.82
CA GLY A 150 -2.58 2.49 17.20
C GLY A 150 -1.17 2.31 17.78
N VAL A 151 -0.16 2.08 16.94
CA VAL A 151 1.25 1.97 17.37
C VAL A 151 1.71 3.21 18.13
N ALA A 152 1.42 4.40 17.60
CA ALA A 152 1.81 5.66 18.23
C ALA A 152 1.08 5.89 19.56
N GLY A 153 -0.22 5.52 19.61
CA GLY A 153 -1.01 5.60 20.85
C GLY A 153 -0.50 4.65 21.94
N LYS A 154 -0.16 3.41 21.54
CA LYS A 154 0.45 2.41 22.45
C LYS A 154 1.80 2.88 22.97
N TYR A 155 2.65 3.43 22.07
CA TYR A 155 3.93 3.97 22.49
C TYR A 155 3.77 5.16 23.44
N ALA A 156 2.87 6.11 23.15
CA ALA A 156 2.61 7.25 24.04
C ALA A 156 2.18 6.79 25.44
N GLN A 157 1.30 5.78 25.50
CA GLN A 157 0.87 5.16 26.76
C GLN A 157 2.02 4.51 27.52
N ASP A 158 2.82 3.68 26.84
CA ASP A 158 3.92 2.93 27.46
C ASP A 158 5.07 3.85 27.90
N ALA A 159 5.31 4.95 27.19
CA ALA A 159 6.29 5.98 27.52
C ALA A 159 5.84 6.90 28.68
N GLY A 160 4.63 6.74 29.16
CA GLY A 160 4.10 7.53 30.29
C GLY A 160 3.78 8.99 29.94
N LEU A 161 3.62 9.31 28.64
CA LEU A 161 3.18 10.65 28.21
C LEU A 161 1.81 10.95 28.81
N LYS A 162 1.59 12.19 29.24
CA LYS A 162 0.34 12.58 29.94
C LYS A 162 -0.60 13.37 29.06
N LYS A 163 -0.05 14.28 28.25
CA LYS A 163 -0.79 15.27 27.46
C LYS A 163 -0.37 15.20 26.00
N VAL A 164 -1.30 14.87 25.10
CA VAL A 164 -1.01 14.75 23.67
C VAL A 164 -1.95 15.63 22.86
N PHE A 165 -1.40 16.34 21.88
CA PHE A 165 -2.15 17.10 20.89
C PHE A 165 -2.28 16.26 19.61
N LEU A 166 -3.48 16.18 19.03
CA LEU A 166 -3.74 15.36 17.83
C LEU A 166 -4.05 16.23 16.63
N ILE A 167 -3.46 15.90 15.46
CA ILE A 167 -3.78 16.57 14.20
C ILE A 167 -3.82 15.59 13.03
N ALA A 168 -4.87 15.67 12.21
CA ALA A 168 -5.05 14.84 11.00
C ALA A 168 -5.88 15.59 9.95
N PRO A 169 -5.84 15.19 8.65
CA PRO A 169 -6.71 15.78 7.64
C PRO A 169 -8.14 15.23 7.75
N ASN A 170 -9.11 16.08 7.38
CA ASN A 170 -10.53 15.76 7.47
C ASN A 170 -11.00 14.85 6.32
N TYR A 171 -10.65 13.56 6.40
CA TYR A 171 -11.17 12.50 5.53
C TYR A 171 -11.15 11.16 6.28
N GLN A 172 -11.57 10.05 5.67
CA GLN A 172 -11.75 8.79 6.40
C GLN A 172 -10.47 8.33 7.12
N ALA A 173 -9.31 8.29 6.44
CA ALA A 173 -8.08 7.86 7.10
C ALA A 173 -7.63 8.81 8.22
N GLY A 174 -7.95 10.12 8.14
CA GLY A 174 -7.68 11.04 9.24
C GLY A 174 -8.51 10.71 10.48
N ARG A 175 -9.79 10.39 10.29
CA ARG A 175 -10.67 9.95 11.41
C ARG A 175 -10.21 8.60 11.97
N ASP A 176 -9.90 7.63 11.12
CA ASP A 176 -9.37 6.33 11.55
C ASP A 176 -8.05 6.50 12.30
N SER A 177 -7.20 7.44 11.87
CA SER A 177 -5.91 7.74 12.51
C SER A 177 -6.06 8.19 13.95
N LEU A 178 -6.90 9.19 14.19
CA LEU A 178 -7.09 9.69 15.56
C LEU A 178 -7.84 8.68 16.43
N ALA A 179 -8.78 7.92 15.86
CA ALA A 179 -9.45 6.83 16.55
C ALA A 179 -8.47 5.72 16.95
N GLY A 180 -7.61 5.29 16.02
CA GLY A 180 -6.57 4.28 16.27
C GLY A 180 -5.60 4.70 17.36
N PHE A 181 -5.11 5.94 17.35
CA PHE A 181 -4.28 6.48 18.43
C PHE A 181 -5.01 6.42 19.79
N LYS A 182 -6.23 6.96 19.85
CA LYS A 182 -7.04 7.04 21.10
C LYS A 182 -7.45 5.67 21.65
N SER A 183 -7.47 4.61 20.82
CA SER A 183 -7.80 3.25 21.28
C SER A 183 -6.79 2.73 22.29
N PHE A 184 -5.54 3.14 22.19
CA PHE A 184 -4.44 2.69 23.07
C PHE A 184 -3.96 3.75 24.05
N PHE A 185 -4.12 5.05 23.76
CA PHE A 185 -3.71 6.10 24.67
C PHE A 185 -4.85 6.47 25.63
N LYS A 186 -4.56 6.50 26.93
CA LYS A 186 -5.52 6.78 28.02
C LYS A 186 -5.20 8.07 28.79
N GLY A 187 -4.16 8.82 28.36
CA GLY A 187 -3.85 10.13 28.89
C GLY A 187 -4.80 11.22 28.39
N GLU A 188 -4.47 12.46 28.69
CA GLU A 188 -5.23 13.64 28.27
C GLU A 188 -4.99 13.97 26.80
N ILE A 189 -6.06 14.08 26.00
CA ILE A 189 -6.01 14.71 24.68
C ILE A 189 -6.31 16.20 24.90
N VAL A 190 -5.25 17.04 24.80
CA VAL A 190 -5.37 18.47 25.08
C VAL A 190 -6.12 19.23 23.99
N ASP A 191 -6.03 18.75 22.74
CA ASP A 191 -6.84 19.22 21.61
C ASP A 191 -6.79 18.21 20.48
N GLU A 192 -7.79 18.23 19.59
CA GLU A 192 -7.93 17.37 18.42
C GLU A 192 -8.36 18.22 17.23
N ILE A 193 -7.48 18.33 16.23
CA ILE A 193 -7.74 19.19 15.06
C ILE A 193 -7.83 18.35 13.79
N PHE A 194 -8.89 18.58 13.02
CA PHE A 194 -8.99 18.14 11.63
C PHE A 194 -8.76 19.32 10.69
N VAL A 195 -7.71 19.23 9.84
CA VAL A 195 -7.38 20.23 8.84
C VAL A 195 -7.93 19.85 7.45
N PRO A 196 -8.16 20.79 6.54
CA PRO A 196 -8.50 20.48 5.16
C PRO A 196 -7.49 19.52 4.50
N LEU A 197 -7.97 18.54 3.73
CA LEU A 197 -7.09 17.69 2.95
C LEU A 197 -6.37 18.53 1.87
N GLY A 198 -5.03 18.49 1.88
CA GLY A 198 -4.20 19.30 1.00
C GLY A 198 -3.69 20.62 1.61
N GLN A 199 -3.99 20.94 2.88
CA GLN A 199 -3.46 22.11 3.56
C GLN A 199 -1.91 22.09 3.62
N LEU A 200 -1.28 23.25 3.42
CA LEU A 200 0.19 23.37 3.41
C LEU A 200 0.73 24.42 4.40
N ASP A 201 -0.11 25.31 4.92
CA ASP A 201 0.25 26.27 5.98
C ASP A 201 -0.37 25.85 7.30
N TYR A 202 0.45 25.79 8.34
CA TYR A 202 0.08 25.30 9.68
C TYR A 202 0.37 26.31 10.78
N SER A 203 0.55 27.58 10.43
CA SER A 203 0.90 28.64 11.39
C SER A 203 -0.11 28.75 12.54
N ALA A 204 -1.40 28.60 12.24
CA ALA A 204 -2.46 28.65 13.24
C ALA A 204 -2.44 27.43 14.16
N GLU A 205 -2.28 26.23 13.60
CA GLU A 205 -2.22 24.98 14.36
C GLU A 205 -0.98 24.94 15.25
N LEU A 206 0.19 25.39 14.75
CA LEU A 206 1.43 25.44 15.51
C LEU A 206 1.33 26.42 16.69
N SER A 207 0.64 27.56 16.51
CA SER A 207 0.36 28.50 17.59
C SER A 207 -0.53 27.87 18.68
N LYS A 208 -1.54 27.10 18.31
CA LYS A 208 -2.38 26.35 19.25
C LYS A 208 -1.58 25.29 20.00
N ILE A 209 -0.75 24.51 19.31
CA ILE A 209 0.14 23.50 19.91
C ILE A 209 1.06 24.16 20.95
N ALA A 210 1.70 25.29 20.60
CA ALA A 210 2.59 26.01 21.49
C ALA A 210 1.87 26.52 22.77
N THR A 211 0.62 26.97 22.62
CA THR A 211 -0.22 27.46 23.73
C THR A 211 -0.69 26.31 24.64
N ALA A 212 -1.06 25.17 24.06
CA ALA A 212 -1.58 24.01 24.78
C ALA A 212 -0.50 23.30 25.63
N LYS A 213 0.79 23.48 25.30
CA LYS A 213 1.95 22.90 26.01
C LYS A 213 1.79 21.40 26.28
N PRO A 214 1.55 20.56 25.26
CA PRO A 214 1.48 19.12 25.44
C PRO A 214 2.88 18.53 25.71
N ASP A 215 2.95 17.25 26.16
CA ASP A 215 4.19 16.49 26.23
C ASP A 215 4.61 16.00 24.82
N ALA A 216 3.60 15.71 23.99
CA ALA A 216 3.78 15.19 22.66
C ALA A 216 2.70 15.67 21.70
N ILE A 217 3.01 15.58 20.40
CA ILE A 217 2.02 15.67 19.33
C ILE A 217 1.91 14.35 18.61
N TYR A 218 0.70 14.01 18.15
CA TYR A 218 0.48 12.94 17.19
C TYR A 218 -0.03 13.54 15.87
N VAL A 219 0.66 13.19 14.80
CA VAL A 219 0.47 13.80 13.48
C VAL A 219 0.24 12.73 12.43
N PHE A 220 -0.87 12.83 11.70
CA PHE A 220 -1.09 12.10 10.45
C PHE A 220 -1.33 13.10 9.34
N LEU A 221 -0.31 13.43 8.58
CA LEU A 221 -0.34 14.39 7.46
C LEU A 221 0.49 13.81 6.30
N PRO A 222 -0.11 13.05 5.35
CA PRO A 222 0.64 12.35 4.32
C PRO A 222 1.15 13.26 3.20
N GLY A 223 2.29 12.91 2.60
CA GLY A 223 2.87 13.58 1.44
C GLY A 223 3.23 15.04 1.68
N GLY A 224 2.84 15.93 0.77
CA GLY A 224 3.15 17.36 0.84
C GLY A 224 2.66 18.04 2.13
N MET A 225 1.56 17.57 2.71
CA MET A 225 1.06 18.06 4.00
C MET A 225 2.11 17.84 5.10
N GLY A 226 2.62 16.60 5.22
CA GLY A 226 3.64 16.24 6.20
C GLY A 226 4.98 16.92 5.95
N ILE A 227 5.38 17.11 4.70
CA ILE A 227 6.61 17.85 4.35
C ILE A 227 6.54 19.27 4.92
N ASN A 228 5.45 19.97 4.68
CA ASN A 228 5.30 21.35 5.13
C ASN A 228 5.13 21.45 6.66
N PHE A 229 4.31 20.59 7.26
CA PHE A 229 4.12 20.58 8.71
C PHE A 229 5.44 20.35 9.46
N VAL A 230 6.22 19.34 9.09
CA VAL A 230 7.49 19.00 9.76
C VAL A 230 8.48 20.17 9.68
N LYS A 231 8.61 20.81 8.51
CA LYS A 231 9.48 21.99 8.35
C LYS A 231 9.02 23.15 9.24
N GLN A 232 7.74 23.51 9.20
CA GLN A 232 7.17 24.59 10.00
C GLN A 232 7.24 24.27 11.50
N PHE A 233 7.02 23.02 11.91
CA PHE A 233 7.15 22.58 13.30
C PHE A 233 8.58 22.74 13.84
N ARG A 234 9.59 22.41 13.02
CA ARG A 234 11.00 22.62 13.36
C ARG A 234 11.32 24.12 13.43
N GLN A 235 10.88 24.90 12.44
CA GLN A 235 11.08 26.37 12.40
C GLN A 235 10.43 27.09 13.59
N ALA A 236 9.30 26.60 14.07
CA ALA A 236 8.64 27.14 15.27
C ALA A 236 9.36 26.77 16.59
N GLY A 237 10.47 26.03 16.54
CA GLY A 237 11.23 25.63 17.73
C GLY A 237 10.48 24.66 18.65
N LEU A 238 9.49 23.92 18.10
CA LEU A 238 8.68 22.97 18.87
C LEU A 238 9.33 21.56 18.88
N ALA A 239 10.16 21.25 17.91
CA ALA A 239 10.71 19.92 17.75
C ALA A 239 11.70 19.51 18.86
N ASP A 240 12.31 20.47 19.54
CA ASP A 240 13.23 20.20 20.65
C ASP A 240 12.51 20.19 22.03
N LYS A 241 11.22 20.50 22.02
CA LYS A 241 10.37 20.62 23.24
C LYS A 241 9.34 19.53 23.36
N LEU A 242 8.91 18.95 22.24
CA LEU A 242 7.77 18.02 22.19
C LEU A 242 8.21 16.68 21.55
N VAL A 243 7.71 15.59 22.07
CA VAL A 243 7.83 14.29 21.41
C VAL A 243 6.97 14.30 20.15
N PHE A 244 7.58 14.04 18.99
CA PHE A 244 6.86 13.93 17.73
C PHE A 244 6.51 12.49 17.45
N LEU A 245 5.23 12.18 17.42
CA LEU A 245 4.67 10.88 17.07
C LEU A 245 3.86 11.01 15.79
N SER A 246 3.94 10.02 14.91
CA SER A 246 3.20 10.06 13.67
C SER A 246 2.83 8.67 13.13
N ALA A 247 2.15 8.66 12.00
CA ALA A 247 2.12 7.56 11.04
C ALA A 247 2.05 8.18 9.64
N PHE A 248 2.88 7.69 8.71
CA PHE A 248 2.90 8.12 7.30
C PHE A 248 3.09 9.64 7.07
N THR A 249 3.58 10.37 8.07
CA THR A 249 3.96 11.79 7.98
C THR A 249 5.45 11.92 7.75
N VAL A 250 6.22 11.02 8.37
CA VAL A 250 7.66 10.88 8.18
C VAL A 250 7.91 9.45 7.69
N ASP A 251 8.15 9.31 6.41
CA ASP A 251 8.54 8.08 5.73
C ASP A 251 9.44 8.38 4.53
N GLU A 252 9.94 7.38 3.85
CA GLU A 252 10.90 7.51 2.76
C GLU A 252 10.36 8.29 1.56
N SER A 253 9.03 8.48 1.44
CA SER A 253 8.43 9.33 0.41
C SER A 253 8.57 10.83 0.72
N THR A 254 8.61 11.20 2.00
CA THR A 254 8.64 12.58 2.49
C THR A 254 10.02 13.02 3.01
N LEU A 255 10.79 12.07 3.54
CA LEU A 255 12.10 12.32 4.15
C LEU A 255 13.11 13.01 3.23
N PRO A 256 13.17 12.75 1.91
CA PRO A 256 14.08 13.51 1.03
C PRO A 256 13.84 15.01 1.03
N ALA A 257 12.61 15.46 1.27
CA ALA A 257 12.25 16.86 1.37
C ALA A 257 12.28 17.42 2.80
N GLN A 258 12.06 16.56 3.80
CA GLN A 258 12.09 16.95 5.22
C GLN A 258 13.50 16.98 5.79
N GLN A 259 14.37 16.08 5.36
CA GLN A 259 15.79 15.98 5.74
C GLN A 259 15.99 16.04 7.28
N ASP A 260 16.96 16.84 7.74
CA ASP A 260 17.30 16.99 9.17
C ASP A 260 16.11 17.50 10.02
N ALA A 261 15.11 18.14 9.41
CA ALA A 261 13.93 18.59 10.13
C ALA A 261 13.13 17.43 10.77
N ALA A 262 13.20 16.23 10.19
CA ALA A 262 12.50 15.04 10.68
C ALA A 262 13.37 14.12 11.56
N LEU A 263 14.67 14.38 11.71
CA LEU A 263 15.59 13.51 12.47
C LEU A 263 15.08 13.25 13.88
N GLY A 264 15.07 11.97 14.25
CA GLY A 264 14.68 11.52 15.59
C GLY A 264 13.18 11.38 15.81
N PHE A 265 12.33 11.77 14.87
CA PHE A 265 10.88 11.64 14.97
C PHE A 265 10.45 10.17 14.86
N PHE A 266 9.35 9.83 15.54
CA PHE A 266 8.81 8.47 15.57
C PHE A 266 7.57 8.34 14.70
N ALA A 267 7.40 7.14 14.12
CA ALA A 267 6.18 6.78 13.40
C ALA A 267 5.74 5.34 13.70
N GLY A 268 4.44 5.11 13.61
CA GLY A 268 3.87 3.76 13.53
C GLY A 268 3.94 3.26 12.08
N ALA A 269 4.39 2.02 11.88
CA ALA A 269 4.55 1.42 10.56
C ALA A 269 4.36 -0.11 10.61
N ASN A 270 4.04 -0.70 9.46
CA ASN A 270 4.01 -2.15 9.28
C ASN A 270 5.26 -2.68 8.55
N TRP A 271 6.22 -1.80 8.28
CA TRP A 271 7.46 -2.11 7.57
C TRP A 271 8.45 -0.94 7.71
N ALA A 272 9.74 -1.21 7.52
CA ALA A 272 10.78 -0.20 7.30
C ALA A 272 11.87 -0.77 6.38
N PRO A 273 12.69 0.06 5.71
CA PRO A 273 13.74 -0.40 4.80
C PRO A 273 14.74 -1.36 5.43
N ASN A 274 14.99 -1.23 6.73
CA ASN A 274 15.92 -2.07 7.48
C ASN A 274 15.29 -3.37 8.03
N LEU A 275 14.06 -3.72 7.61
CA LEU A 275 13.46 -5.01 8.02
C LEU A 275 14.32 -6.18 7.54
N ASP A 276 14.73 -7.04 8.49
CA ASP A 276 15.72 -8.09 8.27
C ASP A 276 15.10 -9.36 7.67
N THR A 277 14.69 -9.28 6.40
CA THR A 277 14.35 -10.45 5.57
C THR A 277 15.17 -10.43 4.28
N PRO A 278 15.58 -11.60 3.74
CA PRO A 278 16.31 -11.65 2.47
C PRO A 278 15.55 -10.98 1.32
N GLN A 279 14.24 -11.16 1.27
CA GLN A 279 13.35 -10.57 0.25
C GLN A 279 13.35 -9.05 0.35
N ASN A 280 13.25 -8.50 1.58
CA ASN A 280 13.27 -7.05 1.79
C ASN A 280 14.62 -6.44 1.39
N LYS A 281 15.72 -7.05 1.78
CA LYS A 281 17.07 -6.59 1.39
C LYS A 281 17.23 -6.52 -0.14
N LYS A 282 16.77 -7.57 -0.85
CA LYS A 282 16.78 -7.59 -2.31
C LYS A 282 15.91 -6.49 -2.89
N PHE A 283 14.70 -6.30 -2.38
CA PHE A 283 13.75 -5.27 -2.83
C PHE A 283 14.33 -3.87 -2.63
N VAL A 284 14.84 -3.54 -1.44
CA VAL A 284 15.41 -2.21 -1.14
C VAL A 284 16.57 -1.91 -2.08
N ALA A 285 17.52 -2.84 -2.23
CA ALA A 285 18.65 -2.67 -3.14
C ALA A 285 18.21 -2.52 -4.60
N GLY A 286 17.24 -3.32 -5.04
CA GLY A 286 16.67 -3.25 -6.39
C GLY A 286 15.96 -1.93 -6.66
N TYR A 287 15.16 -1.46 -5.70
CA TYR A 287 14.44 -0.20 -5.80
C TYR A 287 15.39 1.01 -5.85
N GLU A 288 16.39 1.03 -4.96
CA GLU A 288 17.41 2.10 -4.97
C GLU A 288 18.21 2.13 -6.26
N LYS A 289 18.56 0.96 -6.81
CA LYS A 289 19.25 0.84 -8.10
C LYS A 289 18.41 1.38 -9.26
N GLU A 290 17.12 1.07 -9.27
CA GLU A 290 16.22 1.42 -10.38
C GLU A 290 15.78 2.88 -10.34
N PHE A 291 15.47 3.39 -9.14
CA PHE A 291 14.82 4.70 -8.96
C PHE A 291 15.69 5.75 -8.25
N GLY A 292 16.88 5.39 -7.76
CA GLY A 292 17.79 6.30 -7.05
C GLY A 292 17.32 6.74 -5.66
N ALA A 293 16.18 6.24 -5.19
CA ALA A 293 15.50 6.64 -3.96
C ALA A 293 15.30 5.45 -3.01
N VAL A 294 15.28 5.69 -1.71
CA VAL A 294 14.88 4.68 -0.72
C VAL A 294 13.40 4.36 -0.91
N PRO A 295 13.00 3.08 -1.00
CA PRO A 295 11.59 2.73 -1.13
C PRO A 295 10.82 3.10 0.12
N ALA A 296 9.62 3.66 -0.06
CA ALA A 296 8.67 3.93 1.01
C ALA A 296 7.68 2.79 1.20
N THR A 297 6.89 2.88 2.24
CA THR A 297 5.82 1.91 2.55
C THR A 297 4.89 1.64 1.38
N TYR A 298 4.57 2.64 0.57
CA TYR A 298 3.71 2.51 -0.62
C TYR A 298 4.32 1.62 -1.71
N ALA A 299 5.64 1.66 -1.86
CA ALA A 299 6.36 0.84 -2.83
C ALA A 299 6.35 -0.64 -2.42
N PHE A 300 6.68 -0.96 -1.14
CA PHE A 300 6.70 -2.35 -0.70
C PHE A 300 5.31 -2.98 -0.72
N GLN A 301 4.28 -2.26 -0.32
CA GLN A 301 2.90 -2.75 -0.30
C GLN A 301 2.40 -3.07 -1.71
N SER A 302 2.80 -2.26 -2.68
CA SER A 302 2.45 -2.45 -4.08
C SER A 302 3.28 -3.54 -4.76
N TYR A 303 4.53 -3.71 -4.36
CA TYR A 303 5.36 -4.84 -4.75
C TYR A 303 4.72 -6.16 -4.29
N ASP A 304 4.31 -6.24 -3.03
CA ASP A 304 3.58 -7.39 -2.48
C ASP A 304 2.24 -7.63 -3.20
N ALA A 305 1.55 -6.58 -3.67
CA ALA A 305 0.32 -6.73 -4.47
C ALA A 305 0.59 -7.46 -5.80
N ALA A 306 1.69 -7.15 -6.48
CA ALA A 306 2.08 -7.87 -7.70
C ALA A 306 2.45 -9.33 -7.40
N LEU A 307 3.18 -9.58 -6.31
CA LEU A 307 3.51 -10.96 -5.88
C LEU A 307 2.25 -11.77 -5.51
N LEU A 308 1.27 -11.14 -4.87
CA LEU A 308 -0.01 -11.76 -4.56
C LEU A 308 -0.77 -12.19 -5.84
N ILE A 309 -0.81 -11.31 -6.83
CA ILE A 309 -1.43 -11.61 -8.14
C ILE A 309 -0.67 -12.76 -8.82
N ASP A 310 0.65 -12.70 -8.86
CA ASP A 310 1.50 -13.75 -9.45
C ASP A 310 1.23 -15.12 -8.79
N GLY A 311 1.25 -15.17 -7.46
CA GLY A 311 0.99 -16.38 -6.69
C GLY A 311 -0.40 -16.96 -6.93
N ALA A 312 -1.42 -16.09 -6.99
CA ALA A 312 -2.80 -16.51 -7.26
C ALA A 312 -2.94 -17.05 -8.69
N LEU A 313 -2.37 -16.35 -9.68
CA LEU A 313 -2.44 -16.79 -11.08
C LEU A 313 -1.67 -18.08 -11.33
N LYS A 314 -0.57 -18.35 -10.64
CA LYS A 314 0.10 -19.66 -10.67
C LYS A 314 -0.83 -20.78 -10.23
N LEU A 315 -1.64 -20.56 -9.21
CA LEU A 315 -2.64 -21.54 -8.73
C LEU A 315 -3.80 -21.75 -9.73
N THR A 316 -4.20 -20.69 -10.45
CA THR A 316 -5.27 -20.76 -11.47
C THR A 316 -4.74 -21.02 -12.87
N LYS A 317 -3.44 -21.35 -13.03
CA LYS A 317 -2.77 -21.59 -14.32
C LYS A 317 -2.93 -20.41 -15.30
N GLY A 318 -2.85 -19.20 -14.77
CA GLY A 318 -2.98 -17.94 -15.53
C GLY A 318 -4.43 -17.50 -15.81
N SER A 319 -5.44 -18.28 -15.42
CA SER A 319 -6.82 -17.96 -15.69
C SER A 319 -7.40 -16.93 -14.72
N THR A 320 -8.12 -15.93 -15.25
CA THR A 320 -8.92 -14.95 -14.50
C THR A 320 -10.42 -15.13 -14.72
N ALA A 321 -10.83 -16.13 -15.51
CA ALA A 321 -12.23 -16.35 -15.93
C ALA A 321 -13.13 -16.82 -14.78
N ASP A 322 -12.68 -17.81 -14.00
CA ASP A 322 -13.40 -18.25 -12.80
C ASP A 322 -13.05 -17.34 -11.61
N LYS A 323 -13.95 -16.41 -11.32
CA LYS A 323 -13.78 -15.45 -10.22
C LYS A 323 -13.80 -16.10 -8.84
N ASN A 324 -14.48 -17.24 -8.66
CA ASN A 324 -14.48 -17.95 -7.39
C ASN A 324 -13.13 -18.63 -7.16
N ALA A 325 -12.60 -19.32 -8.17
CA ALA A 325 -11.27 -19.92 -8.09
C ALA A 325 -10.19 -18.87 -7.89
N LEU A 326 -10.30 -17.72 -8.57
CA LEU A 326 -9.34 -16.60 -8.43
C LEU A 326 -9.37 -16.00 -7.01
N ARG A 327 -10.56 -15.74 -6.44
CA ARG A 327 -10.70 -15.27 -5.04
C ARG A 327 -10.11 -16.26 -4.04
N ALA A 328 -10.41 -17.55 -4.21
CA ALA A 328 -9.85 -18.60 -3.36
C ALA A 328 -8.32 -18.68 -3.47
N ALA A 329 -7.77 -18.49 -4.67
CA ALA A 329 -6.33 -18.45 -4.90
C ALA A 329 -5.67 -17.23 -4.25
N LEU A 330 -6.25 -16.04 -4.37
CA LEU A 330 -5.78 -14.81 -3.70
C LEU A 330 -5.81 -14.98 -2.17
N LYS A 331 -6.89 -15.54 -1.62
CA LYS A 331 -7.05 -15.77 -0.18
C LYS A 331 -5.96 -16.67 0.41
N LYS A 332 -5.41 -17.61 -0.37
CA LYS A 332 -4.30 -18.47 0.06
C LYS A 332 -3.01 -17.70 0.28
N ALA A 333 -2.88 -16.49 -0.26
CA ALA A 333 -1.69 -15.66 -0.18
C ALA A 333 -0.40 -16.44 -0.49
N ASN A 334 -0.40 -17.18 -1.61
CA ASN A 334 0.70 -18.06 -2.02
C ASN A 334 1.86 -17.27 -2.62
N PHE A 335 2.52 -16.46 -1.81
CA PHE A 335 3.70 -15.68 -2.18
C PHE A 335 4.58 -15.45 -0.95
N THR A 336 5.84 -15.10 -1.17
CA THR A 336 6.74 -14.70 -0.10
C THR A 336 6.76 -13.18 -0.01
N SER A 337 6.05 -12.64 0.99
CA SER A 337 5.99 -11.20 1.26
C SER A 337 7.37 -10.64 1.66
N LEU A 338 7.62 -9.38 1.35
CA LEU A 338 8.80 -8.65 1.83
C LEU A 338 8.85 -8.58 3.36
N ARG A 339 7.70 -8.71 4.03
CA ARG A 339 7.56 -8.78 5.50
C ARG A 339 7.85 -10.17 6.09
N GLY A 340 8.14 -11.17 5.27
CA GLY A 340 8.23 -12.57 5.66
C GLY A 340 6.89 -13.29 5.55
N GLY A 341 6.35 -13.81 6.65
CA GLY A 341 5.05 -14.46 6.64
C GLY A 341 3.90 -13.50 6.34
N PHE A 342 2.95 -13.94 5.49
CA PHE A 342 1.76 -13.16 5.14
C PHE A 342 0.51 -14.07 5.16
N LYS A 343 -0.57 -13.58 5.76
CA LYS A 343 -1.87 -14.25 5.73
C LYS A 343 -2.99 -13.22 5.80
N PHE A 344 -4.12 -13.54 5.18
CA PHE A 344 -5.33 -12.75 5.29
C PHE A 344 -6.19 -13.15 6.49
N ASN A 345 -6.83 -12.17 7.10
CA ASN A 345 -7.98 -12.33 7.97
C ASN A 345 -9.24 -12.68 7.14
N THR A 346 -10.36 -12.96 7.77
CA THR A 346 -11.64 -13.33 7.11
C THR A 346 -12.10 -12.28 6.10
N ASN A 347 -11.84 -11.01 6.34
CA ASN A 347 -12.22 -9.86 5.53
C ASN A 347 -11.20 -9.46 4.45
N ASN A 348 -10.20 -10.30 4.14
CA ASN A 348 -9.13 -10.06 3.17
C ASN A 348 -8.19 -8.88 3.52
N TYR A 349 -8.11 -8.49 4.79
CA TYR A 349 -7.06 -7.64 5.33
C TYR A 349 -5.92 -8.49 5.90
N PRO A 350 -4.67 -7.99 5.89
CA PRO A 350 -3.55 -8.78 6.39
C PRO A 350 -3.54 -8.89 7.92
N ILE A 351 -3.09 -10.04 8.41
CA ILE A 351 -2.65 -10.24 9.80
C ILE A 351 -1.14 -10.10 9.78
N GLN A 352 -0.58 -9.17 10.55
CA GLN A 352 0.83 -8.80 10.44
C GLN A 352 1.41 -8.17 11.71
N ASP A 353 2.72 -7.95 11.69
CA ASP A 353 3.43 -7.23 12.74
C ASP A 353 3.38 -5.71 12.49
N PHE A 354 3.41 -4.93 13.57
CA PHE A 354 3.54 -3.48 13.52
C PHE A 354 4.67 -2.99 14.42
N TYR A 355 5.32 -1.94 13.97
CA TYR A 355 6.57 -1.44 14.54
C TYR A 355 6.45 0.06 14.86
N LEU A 356 7.12 0.46 15.94
CA LEU A 356 7.57 1.84 16.10
C LEU A 356 8.87 1.98 15.31
N VAL A 357 8.92 2.97 14.44
CA VAL A 357 10.11 3.33 13.67
C VAL A 357 10.58 4.72 14.06
N LYS A 358 11.87 4.99 13.84
CA LYS A 358 12.51 6.28 14.10
C LYS A 358 13.24 6.75 12.86
N VAL A 359 13.15 8.03 12.56
CA VAL A 359 13.88 8.64 11.45
C VAL A 359 15.36 8.72 11.76
N ALA A 360 16.17 8.21 10.85
CA ALA A 360 17.63 8.20 10.91
C ALA A 360 18.25 8.66 9.58
N LYS A 361 19.49 9.11 9.65
CA LYS A 361 20.33 9.44 8.49
C LYS A 361 21.33 8.33 8.27
N ARG A 362 21.38 7.77 7.08
CA ARG A 362 22.31 6.73 6.67
C ARG A 362 23.70 7.30 6.41
N ALA A 363 24.71 6.43 6.39
CA ALA A 363 26.09 6.81 6.08
C ALA A 363 26.26 7.39 4.66
N ASP A 364 25.39 7.01 3.70
CA ASP A 364 25.36 7.56 2.34
C ASP A 364 24.62 8.93 2.23
N GLY A 365 24.19 9.48 3.38
CA GLY A 365 23.51 10.78 3.48
C GLY A 365 22.00 10.71 3.24
N LYS A 366 21.43 9.59 2.83
CA LYS A 366 19.99 9.42 2.67
C LYS A 366 19.28 9.29 4.03
N TYR A 367 18.02 9.66 4.06
CA TYR A 367 17.17 9.52 5.25
C TYR A 367 16.24 8.33 5.09
N GLN A 368 16.03 7.59 6.18
CA GLN A 368 15.11 6.48 6.23
C GLN A 368 14.51 6.35 7.62
N THR A 369 13.45 5.56 7.73
CA THR A 369 12.97 5.05 9.02
C THR A 369 13.70 3.77 9.37
N GLU A 370 13.93 3.56 10.66
CA GLU A 370 14.53 2.33 11.20
C GLU A 370 13.63 1.77 12.30
N ILE A 371 13.48 0.44 12.31
CA ILE A 371 12.70 -0.25 13.33
C ILE A 371 13.37 -0.03 14.68
N ALA A 372 12.67 0.69 15.57
CA ALA A 372 13.08 0.89 16.95
C ALA A 372 12.53 -0.21 17.88
N LYS A 373 11.27 -0.65 17.63
CA LYS A 373 10.60 -1.66 18.46
C LYS A 373 9.44 -2.30 17.69
N LYS A 374 9.26 -3.62 17.83
CA LYS A 374 8.01 -4.28 17.46
C LYS A 374 6.97 -3.99 18.56
N VAL A 375 5.82 -3.46 18.19
CA VAL A 375 4.74 -3.06 19.11
C VAL A 375 3.63 -4.09 19.12
N PHE A 376 3.19 -4.53 17.93
CA PHE A 376 2.18 -5.57 17.81
C PHE A 376 2.73 -6.74 16.99
N SER A 377 2.35 -7.97 17.36
CA SER A 377 2.74 -9.20 16.67
C SER A 377 1.52 -9.95 16.18
N ASN A 378 1.51 -10.34 14.89
CA ASN A 378 0.39 -11.05 14.28
C ASN A 378 -0.95 -10.35 14.55
N ASP A 379 -0.97 -9.03 14.47
CA ASP A 379 -2.13 -8.22 14.77
C ASP A 379 -3.20 -8.37 13.68
N ALA A 380 -4.41 -8.73 14.11
CA ALA A 380 -5.58 -8.89 13.27
C ALA A 380 -6.54 -7.72 13.55
N ASP A 381 -7.07 -7.11 12.49
CA ASP A 381 -7.97 -5.97 12.66
C ASP A 381 -9.25 -6.31 13.43
N ILE A 382 -9.72 -5.36 14.23
CA ILE A 382 -10.87 -5.52 15.10
C ILE A 382 -12.21 -5.53 14.36
N HIS A 383 -12.25 -5.11 13.09
CA HIS A 383 -13.46 -4.95 12.30
C HIS A 383 -13.86 -6.26 11.60
N ALA A 384 -12.93 -7.20 11.42
CA ALA A 384 -13.17 -8.48 10.74
C ALA A 384 -14.36 -9.27 11.32
N LYS A 385 -14.60 -9.17 12.62
CA LYS A 385 -15.75 -9.79 13.29
C LYS A 385 -17.11 -9.31 12.78
N ASN A 386 -17.15 -8.13 12.17
CA ASN A 386 -18.37 -7.53 11.62
C ASN A 386 -18.52 -7.79 10.12
N CYS A 387 -17.53 -8.44 9.47
CA CYS A 387 -17.58 -8.79 8.05
C CYS A 387 -18.46 -10.02 7.85
N PRO A 388 -19.47 -9.96 6.95
CA PRO A 388 -20.36 -11.08 6.69
C PRO A 388 -19.72 -12.23 5.86
N MET A 389 -18.51 -12.01 5.29
CA MET A 389 -17.77 -13.07 4.59
C MET A 389 -17.32 -14.14 5.60
N LYS A 390 -17.50 -15.42 5.23
CA LYS A 390 -17.08 -16.57 6.04
C LYS A 390 -15.80 -17.20 5.49
#